data_abdf8a8db271642117138b0631db0cf7
#
_entry.id   abdf8a8db271642117138b0631db0cf7
#
_cell.length_a   1.000
_cell.length_b   1.000
_cell.length_c   1.000
_cell.angle_alpha   90.00
_cell.angle_beta   90.00
_cell.angle_gamma   90.00
#
_symmetry.space_group_name_H-M   'P 1'
#
loop_
_entity.id
_entity.type
_entity.pdbx_description
1 polymer ?
#
loop_
_entity_poly.entity_id
_entity_poly.type
_entity_poly.pdbx_seq_one_letter_code
_entity_poly.pdbx_strand_id
1 'polypeptide(L)'
;MKSIILSLLLLATSIISVAQKAGWKKACDNPEFLHRSIKEVTDVIVHDIYSPPVASRIYAYTTVAAYEAAHFSDSKYISLAGQLHGLSALPAPTAGKPYCYSLAAVNALLLVAKSMIISEDKIAAFQAGILLEFKAAGMPDEVYDSSLAYGKLVAGSIIAWAAKDHYKETRSLSKYPVGNDTTSWKPTPPAYIKAIEPHWDKLRPFLIDSAQQFKPLPPTTFSADKGSQFYKEAKAVMDAGLSLTPE
;
A
#
# COMPACT_ATOMS: atom_id res chain seq x y z
N MET A 1 56.64 -24.77 -1.69
CA MET A 1 55.47 -24.85 -0.80
C MET A 1 54.85 -23.49 -0.49
N LYS A 2 55.64 -22.48 -0.05
CA LYS A 2 55.09 -21.14 0.27
C LYS A 2 54.36 -20.46 -0.92
N SER A 3 54.86 -20.58 -2.15
CA SER A 3 54.20 -19.99 -3.34
C SER A 3 52.89 -20.67 -3.70
N ILE A 4 52.77 -22.00 -3.49
CA ILE A 4 51.51 -22.73 -3.77
C ILE A 4 50.41 -22.36 -2.76
N ILE A 5 50.79 -22.19 -1.49
CA ILE A 5 49.86 -21.74 -0.44
C ILE A 5 49.36 -20.33 -0.71
N LEU A 6 50.23 -19.42 -1.17
CA LEU A 6 49.85 -18.05 -1.52
C LEU A 6 48.94 -17.99 -2.73
N SER A 7 49.18 -18.83 -3.76
CA SER A 7 48.31 -18.95 -4.93
C SER A 7 46.93 -19.53 -4.59
N LEU A 8 46.88 -20.55 -3.71
CA LEU A 8 45.62 -21.10 -3.20
C LEU A 8 44.81 -20.10 -2.37
N LEU A 9 45.51 -19.29 -1.54
CA LEU A 9 44.84 -18.23 -0.78
C LEU A 9 44.24 -17.13 -1.69
N LEU A 10 44.97 -16.71 -2.72
CA LEU A 10 44.50 -15.74 -3.72
C LEU A 10 43.34 -16.29 -4.53
N LEU A 11 43.34 -17.58 -4.89
CA LEU A 11 42.25 -18.23 -5.58
C LEU A 11 40.98 -18.31 -4.69
N ALA A 12 41.17 -18.67 -3.42
CA ALA A 12 40.05 -18.74 -2.45
C ALA A 12 39.43 -17.37 -2.20
N THR A 13 40.17 -16.29 -2.11
CA THR A 13 39.66 -14.93 -1.94
C THR A 13 38.93 -14.46 -3.19
N SER A 14 39.38 -14.85 -4.39
CA SER A 14 38.69 -14.53 -5.65
C SER A 14 37.34 -15.25 -5.77
N ILE A 15 37.24 -16.51 -5.38
CA ILE A 15 36.04 -17.31 -5.40
C ILE A 15 35.01 -16.75 -4.40
N ILE A 16 35.44 -16.38 -3.20
CA ILE A 16 34.57 -15.76 -2.19
C ILE A 16 34.01 -14.43 -2.69
N SER A 17 34.85 -13.59 -3.32
CA SER A 17 34.37 -12.30 -3.90
C SER A 17 33.38 -12.47 -5.03
N VAL A 18 33.51 -13.50 -5.86
CA VAL A 18 32.53 -13.77 -6.95
C VAL A 18 31.24 -14.32 -6.40
N ALA A 19 31.26 -15.21 -5.42
CA ALA A 19 30.07 -15.75 -4.76
C ALA A 19 29.28 -14.64 -4.02
N GLN A 20 29.99 -13.74 -3.36
CA GLN A 20 29.37 -12.59 -2.69
C GLN A 20 28.71 -11.61 -3.68
N LYS A 21 29.34 -11.37 -4.87
CA LYS A 21 28.73 -10.57 -5.95
C LYS A 21 27.49 -11.19 -6.56
N ALA A 22 27.31 -12.50 -6.51
CA ALA A 22 26.12 -13.17 -7.03
C ALA A 22 24.94 -13.14 -6.04
N GLY A 23 25.20 -13.16 -4.75
CA GLY A 23 24.19 -13.26 -3.70
C GLY A 23 23.25 -12.04 -3.64
N TRP A 24 23.79 -10.82 -3.64
CA TRP A 24 22.99 -9.61 -3.52
C TRP A 24 22.13 -9.34 -4.75
N LYS A 25 22.59 -9.69 -5.98
CA LYS A 25 21.77 -9.56 -7.19
C LYS A 25 20.54 -10.46 -7.10
N LYS A 26 20.71 -11.70 -6.65
CA LYS A 26 19.59 -12.61 -6.40
C LYS A 26 18.62 -12.05 -5.35
N ALA A 27 19.10 -11.39 -4.32
CA ALA A 27 18.26 -10.72 -3.34
C ALA A 27 17.48 -9.56 -3.98
N CYS A 28 18.09 -8.79 -4.88
CA CYS A 28 17.41 -7.71 -5.61
C CYS A 28 16.29 -8.22 -6.53
N ASP A 29 16.40 -9.43 -7.05
CA ASP A 29 15.41 -10.02 -7.94
C ASP A 29 14.35 -10.85 -7.17
N ASN A 30 14.46 -10.93 -5.83
CA ASN A 30 13.56 -11.72 -5.02
C ASN A 30 12.31 -10.90 -4.61
N PRO A 31 11.11 -11.23 -5.13
CA PRO A 31 9.86 -10.53 -4.82
C PRO A 31 9.40 -10.73 -3.38
N GLU A 32 9.95 -11.73 -2.67
CA GLU A 32 9.54 -12.09 -1.31
C GLU A 32 9.76 -10.94 -0.32
N PHE A 33 10.79 -10.12 -0.52
CA PHE A 33 11.01 -8.94 0.30
C PHE A 33 9.83 -7.95 0.22
N LEU A 34 9.26 -7.76 -0.98
CA LEU A 34 8.10 -6.90 -1.17
C LEU A 34 6.82 -7.54 -0.59
N HIS A 35 6.61 -8.85 -0.83
CA HIS A 35 5.46 -9.57 -0.30
C HIS A 35 5.40 -9.53 1.23
N ARG A 36 6.54 -9.79 1.89
CA ARG A 36 6.66 -9.71 3.35
C ARG A 36 6.41 -8.29 3.87
N SER A 37 6.88 -7.28 3.14
CA SER A 37 6.65 -5.88 3.51
C SER A 37 5.17 -5.50 3.43
N ILE A 38 4.46 -5.93 2.37
CA ILE A 38 3.01 -5.72 2.24
C ILE A 38 2.25 -6.49 3.33
N LYS A 39 2.69 -7.73 3.62
CA LYS A 39 2.08 -8.51 4.69
C LYS A 39 2.23 -7.82 6.04
N GLU A 40 3.39 -7.29 6.38
CA GLU A 40 3.60 -6.54 7.63
C GLU A 40 2.68 -5.31 7.71
N VAL A 41 2.56 -4.55 6.61
CA VAL A 41 1.59 -3.44 6.56
C VAL A 41 0.18 -3.95 6.82
N THR A 42 -0.20 -5.11 6.27
CA THR A 42 -1.51 -5.73 6.52
C THR A 42 -1.69 -6.12 7.99
N ASP A 43 -0.69 -6.74 8.59
CA ASP A 43 -0.74 -7.17 10.00
C ASP A 43 -0.90 -5.96 10.93
N VAL A 44 -0.23 -4.85 10.64
CA VAL A 44 -0.36 -3.61 11.41
C VAL A 44 -1.71 -2.92 11.16
N ILE A 45 -2.23 -2.91 9.93
CA ILE A 45 -3.59 -2.42 9.62
C ILE A 45 -4.64 -3.16 10.45
N VAL A 46 -4.52 -4.49 10.55
CA VAL A 46 -5.42 -5.32 11.36
C VAL A 46 -5.23 -5.05 12.85
N HIS A 47 -3.98 -4.93 13.31
CA HIS A 47 -3.65 -4.61 14.69
C HIS A 47 -4.25 -3.27 15.14
N ASP A 48 -4.14 -2.25 14.30
CA ASP A 48 -4.64 -0.90 14.57
C ASP A 48 -6.15 -0.75 14.31
N ILE A 49 -6.82 -1.81 13.86
CA ILE A 49 -8.27 -1.89 13.61
C ILE A 49 -8.72 -0.80 12.62
N TYR A 50 -7.98 -0.60 11.54
CA TYR A 50 -8.39 0.34 10.50
C TYR A 50 -9.65 -0.11 9.77
N SER A 51 -10.54 0.85 9.48
CA SER A 51 -11.70 0.59 8.63
C SER A 51 -11.27 0.24 7.19
N PRO A 52 -12.04 -0.59 6.45
CA PRO A 52 -11.67 -0.99 5.09
C PRO A 52 -11.37 0.17 4.13
N PRO A 53 -12.12 1.28 4.12
CA PRO A 53 -11.75 2.43 3.29
C PRO A 53 -10.38 3.01 3.63
N VAL A 54 -10.06 3.17 4.93
CA VAL A 54 -8.75 3.69 5.36
C VAL A 54 -7.63 2.71 5.01
N ALA A 55 -7.86 1.40 5.22
CA ALA A 55 -6.91 0.37 4.79
C ALA A 55 -6.62 0.45 3.30
N SER A 56 -7.64 0.62 2.44
CA SER A 56 -7.46 0.76 0.99
C SER A 56 -6.59 1.96 0.63
N ARG A 57 -6.75 3.07 1.35
CA ARG A 57 -5.91 4.27 1.18
C ARG A 57 -4.45 3.98 1.54
N ILE A 58 -4.19 3.30 2.65
CA ILE A 58 -2.84 2.93 3.08
C ILE A 58 -2.19 2.03 2.02
N TYR A 59 -2.88 0.98 1.55
CA TYR A 59 -2.36 0.11 0.50
C TYR A 59 -2.05 0.88 -0.78
N ALA A 60 -2.94 1.76 -1.23
CA ALA A 60 -2.75 2.49 -2.48
C ALA A 60 -1.47 3.35 -2.44
N TYR A 61 -1.27 4.17 -1.41
CA TYR A 61 -0.08 5.02 -1.32
C TYR A 61 1.21 4.22 -1.13
N THR A 62 1.19 3.17 -0.31
CA THR A 62 2.39 2.35 -0.05
C THR A 62 2.83 1.58 -1.29
N THR A 63 1.88 1.02 -2.05
CA THR A 63 2.20 0.28 -3.29
C THR A 63 2.59 1.20 -4.44
N VAL A 64 1.98 2.38 -4.56
CA VAL A 64 2.44 3.42 -5.51
C VAL A 64 3.89 3.81 -5.21
N ALA A 65 4.25 4.01 -3.94
CA ALA A 65 5.63 4.32 -3.56
C ALA A 65 6.61 3.21 -3.96
N ALA A 66 6.24 1.95 -3.72
CA ALA A 66 7.06 0.81 -4.12
C ALA A 66 7.23 0.74 -5.65
N TYR A 67 6.14 0.91 -6.40
CA TYR A 67 6.16 0.90 -7.85
C TYR A 67 7.03 2.02 -8.41
N GLU A 68 6.84 3.25 -7.94
CA GLU A 68 7.62 4.41 -8.39
C GLU A 68 9.12 4.29 -8.05
N ALA A 69 9.48 3.62 -6.96
CA ALA A 69 10.87 3.33 -6.65
C ALA A 69 11.45 2.18 -7.49
N ALA A 70 10.61 1.31 -8.06
CA ALA A 70 11.04 0.13 -8.80
C ALA A 70 11.00 0.30 -10.33
N HIS A 71 10.17 1.17 -10.89
CA HIS A 71 9.87 1.19 -12.32
C HIS A 71 11.10 1.45 -13.22
N PHE A 72 12.15 2.09 -12.71
CA PHE A 72 13.42 2.26 -13.44
C PHE A 72 14.23 0.96 -13.59
N SER A 73 13.80 -0.15 -12.97
CA SER A 73 14.46 -1.45 -13.11
C SER A 73 14.37 -2.02 -14.53
N ASP A 74 13.31 -1.68 -15.27
CA ASP A 74 13.10 -2.10 -16.66
C ASP A 74 12.40 -0.97 -17.43
N SER A 75 12.91 -0.63 -18.60
CA SER A 75 12.38 0.42 -19.48
C SER A 75 10.96 0.18 -19.99
N LYS A 76 10.40 -1.02 -19.81
CA LYS A 76 8.99 -1.33 -20.10
C LYS A 76 8.01 -0.65 -19.14
N TYR A 77 8.46 -0.35 -17.93
CA TYR A 77 7.61 0.26 -16.92
C TYR A 77 7.68 1.78 -17.02
N ILE A 78 6.53 2.40 -16.93
CA ILE A 78 6.39 3.86 -16.98
C ILE A 78 5.89 4.37 -15.63
N SER A 79 6.32 5.58 -15.25
CA SER A 79 5.85 6.23 -14.04
C SER A 79 4.34 6.46 -14.06
N LEU A 80 3.71 6.38 -12.90
CA LEU A 80 2.32 6.76 -12.69
C LEU A 80 2.14 8.29 -12.57
N ALA A 81 3.24 9.05 -12.56
CA ALA A 81 3.20 10.51 -12.58
C ALA A 81 2.48 11.01 -13.84
N GLY A 82 1.55 11.95 -13.65
CA GLY A 82 0.66 12.42 -14.72
C GLY A 82 -0.49 11.48 -15.09
N GLN A 83 -0.49 10.24 -14.60
CA GLN A 83 -1.59 9.29 -14.77
C GLN A 83 -2.54 9.29 -13.56
N LEU A 84 -1.98 9.47 -12.35
CA LEU A 84 -2.77 9.62 -11.12
C LEU A 84 -2.99 11.10 -10.82
N HIS A 85 -4.19 11.45 -10.36
CA HIS A 85 -4.56 12.82 -10.08
C HIS A 85 -3.62 13.48 -9.07
N GLY A 86 -3.00 14.57 -9.48
CA GLY A 86 -2.10 15.37 -8.65
C GLY A 86 -0.75 14.73 -8.34
N LEU A 87 -0.42 13.57 -8.92
CA LEU A 87 0.91 12.98 -8.83
C LEU A 87 1.80 13.60 -9.91
N SER A 88 2.70 14.48 -9.50
CA SER A 88 3.72 15.09 -10.36
C SER A 88 4.92 14.17 -10.55
N ALA A 89 5.81 14.52 -11.46
CA ALA A 89 7.06 13.80 -11.70
C ALA A 89 7.85 13.61 -10.38
N LEU A 90 8.33 12.40 -10.16
CA LEU A 90 9.12 12.04 -8.99
C LEU A 90 10.62 12.14 -9.30
N PRO A 91 11.47 12.23 -8.25
CA PRO A 91 12.91 12.18 -8.43
C PRO A 91 13.35 10.93 -9.18
N ALA A 92 14.19 11.09 -10.20
CA ALA A 92 14.81 9.97 -10.89
C ALA A 92 16.07 9.49 -10.13
N PRO A 93 16.48 8.21 -10.29
CA PRO A 93 17.75 7.75 -9.78
C PRO A 93 18.90 8.50 -10.47
N THR A 94 19.99 8.74 -9.74
CA THR A 94 21.16 9.41 -10.28
C THR A 94 21.81 8.55 -11.36
N ALA A 95 22.02 9.10 -12.55
CA ALA A 95 22.63 8.39 -13.66
C ALA A 95 24.05 7.88 -13.28
N GLY A 96 24.36 6.67 -13.73
CA GLY A 96 25.67 6.04 -13.50
C GLY A 96 25.87 5.44 -12.10
N LYS A 97 24.95 5.64 -11.15
CA LYS A 97 25.01 4.94 -9.85
C LYS A 97 24.33 3.58 -9.92
N PRO A 98 24.88 2.58 -9.23
CA PRO A 98 24.24 1.27 -9.12
C PRO A 98 23.12 1.29 -8.08
N TYR A 99 22.01 0.60 -8.37
CA TYR A 99 20.85 0.47 -7.49
C TYR A 99 20.35 -0.97 -7.40
N CYS A 100 19.85 -1.35 -6.23
CA CYS A 100 18.94 -2.46 -6.03
C CYS A 100 17.51 -1.87 -5.92
N TYR A 101 16.76 -1.89 -7.01
CA TYR A 101 15.44 -1.28 -7.06
C TYR A 101 14.43 -1.96 -6.13
N SER A 102 14.57 -3.27 -5.85
CA SER A 102 13.75 -3.94 -4.84
C SER A 102 13.99 -3.39 -3.44
N LEU A 103 15.25 -3.09 -3.09
CA LEU A 103 15.55 -2.45 -1.81
C LEU A 103 14.98 -1.04 -1.75
N ALA A 104 15.09 -0.27 -2.82
CA ALA A 104 14.50 1.07 -2.90
C ALA A 104 12.97 1.01 -2.76
N ALA A 105 12.33 0.05 -3.42
CA ALA A 105 10.88 -0.17 -3.37
C ALA A 105 10.40 -0.53 -1.96
N VAL A 106 11.05 -1.50 -1.32
CA VAL A 106 10.75 -1.92 0.06
C VAL A 106 10.94 -0.75 1.03
N ASN A 107 12.03 0.00 0.90
CA ASN A 107 12.29 1.16 1.74
C ASN A 107 11.24 2.25 1.54
N ALA A 108 10.86 2.55 0.30
CA ALA A 108 9.84 3.55 -0.02
C ALA A 108 8.47 3.15 0.55
N LEU A 109 8.06 1.89 0.34
CA LEU A 109 6.81 1.32 0.87
C LEU A 109 6.72 1.50 2.39
N LEU A 110 7.76 1.05 3.12
CA LEU A 110 7.75 1.04 4.58
C LEU A 110 7.82 2.45 5.17
N LEU A 111 8.54 3.38 4.53
CA LEU A 111 8.56 4.78 4.95
C LEU A 111 7.19 5.45 4.77
N VAL A 112 6.49 5.17 3.66
CA VAL A 112 5.12 5.67 3.46
C VAL A 112 4.17 5.02 4.45
N ALA A 113 4.26 3.71 4.68
CA ALA A 113 3.44 3.00 5.67
C ALA A 113 3.56 3.64 7.05
N LYS A 114 4.78 3.86 7.54
CA LYS A 114 5.03 4.54 8.84
C LYS A 114 4.33 5.88 8.97
N SER A 115 4.22 6.65 7.88
CA SER A 115 3.57 7.96 7.92
C SER A 115 2.03 7.90 7.96
N MET A 116 1.43 6.72 7.80
CA MET A 116 -0.01 6.55 7.62
C MET A 116 -0.68 5.69 8.70
N ILE A 117 0.10 5.00 9.53
CA ILE A 117 -0.39 4.08 10.56
C ILE A 117 -0.14 4.60 11.96
N ILE A 118 -0.84 4.03 12.95
CA ILE A 118 -0.72 4.39 14.37
C ILE A 118 0.48 3.72 15.00
N SER A 119 0.60 2.40 14.83
CA SER A 119 1.71 1.59 15.40
C SER A 119 2.95 1.64 14.50
N GLU A 120 3.50 2.84 14.30
CA GLU A 120 4.68 3.05 13.42
C GLU A 120 5.94 2.31 13.88
N ASP A 121 6.06 2.05 15.19
CA ASP A 121 7.14 1.30 15.80
C ASP A 121 7.22 -0.14 15.28
N LYS A 122 6.09 -0.79 15.01
CA LYS A 122 6.05 -2.14 14.41
C LYS A 122 6.65 -2.14 13.01
N ILE A 123 6.24 -1.21 12.16
CA ILE A 123 6.84 -1.07 10.83
C ILE A 123 8.33 -0.71 10.92
N ALA A 124 8.73 0.14 11.87
CA ALA A 124 10.12 0.50 12.05
C ALA A 124 10.98 -0.70 12.46
N ALA A 125 10.49 -1.54 13.37
CA ALA A 125 11.18 -2.77 13.77
C ALA A 125 11.31 -3.76 12.61
N PHE A 126 10.23 -3.99 11.86
CA PHE A 126 10.25 -4.83 10.66
C PHE A 126 11.22 -4.27 9.60
N GLN A 127 11.17 -2.96 9.34
CA GLN A 127 12.05 -2.28 8.39
C GLN A 127 13.51 -2.51 8.75
N ALA A 128 13.89 -2.35 10.02
CA ALA A 128 15.26 -2.58 10.47
C ALA A 128 15.72 -4.02 10.17
N GLY A 129 14.86 -5.01 10.43
CA GLY A 129 15.17 -6.42 10.17
C GLY A 129 15.34 -6.73 8.69
N ILE A 130 14.39 -6.32 7.85
CA ILE A 130 14.41 -6.62 6.41
C ILE A 130 15.59 -5.93 5.69
N LEU A 131 15.95 -4.72 6.12
CA LEU A 131 17.10 -4.00 5.58
C LEU A 131 18.42 -4.71 5.92
N LEU A 132 18.53 -5.31 7.11
CA LEU A 132 19.69 -6.13 7.49
C LEU A 132 19.80 -7.38 6.61
N GLU A 133 18.69 -8.01 6.21
CA GLU A 133 18.70 -9.16 5.29
C GLU A 133 19.29 -8.79 3.93
N PHE A 134 18.93 -7.63 3.35
CA PHE A 134 19.56 -7.13 2.12
C PHE A 134 21.05 -6.93 2.28
N LYS A 135 21.49 -6.38 3.41
CA LYS A 135 22.91 -6.18 3.69
C LYS A 135 23.65 -7.49 3.87
N ALA A 136 23.05 -8.46 4.56
CA ALA A 136 23.58 -9.80 4.78
C ALA A 136 23.73 -10.62 3.49
N ALA A 137 22.99 -10.29 2.43
CA ALA A 137 23.17 -10.89 1.11
C ALA A 137 24.47 -10.48 0.41
N GLY A 138 25.34 -9.68 1.06
CA GLY A 138 26.62 -9.23 0.53
C GLY A 138 26.52 -8.06 -0.43
N MET A 139 25.49 -7.22 -0.28
CA MET A 139 25.31 -6.02 -1.09
C MET A 139 26.43 -5.00 -0.83
N PRO A 140 27.08 -4.45 -1.88
CA PRO A 140 28.06 -3.39 -1.71
C PRO A 140 27.45 -2.16 -1.03
N ASP A 141 28.19 -1.50 -0.15
CA ASP A 141 27.69 -0.35 0.61
C ASP A 141 27.18 0.77 -0.32
N GLU A 142 27.87 1.04 -1.44
CA GLU A 142 27.43 2.03 -2.42
C GLU A 142 26.04 1.72 -3.00
N VAL A 143 25.77 0.45 -3.35
CA VAL A 143 24.48 0.01 -3.87
C VAL A 143 23.40 0.13 -2.79
N TYR A 144 23.74 -0.33 -1.57
CA TYR A 144 22.83 -0.27 -0.43
C TYR A 144 22.41 1.16 -0.11
N ASP A 145 23.41 2.05 0.08
CA ASP A 145 23.16 3.44 0.46
C ASP A 145 22.45 4.22 -0.65
N SER A 146 22.83 4.02 -1.92
CA SER A 146 22.14 4.64 -3.06
C SER A 146 20.68 4.23 -3.14
N SER A 147 20.40 2.93 -2.94
CA SER A 147 19.03 2.40 -3.00
C SER A 147 18.16 2.94 -1.87
N LEU A 148 18.70 2.98 -0.64
CA LEU A 148 17.98 3.57 0.51
C LEU A 148 17.71 5.06 0.31
N ALA A 149 18.72 5.81 -0.15
CA ALA A 149 18.57 7.24 -0.39
C ALA A 149 17.51 7.51 -1.47
N TYR A 150 17.53 6.76 -2.56
CA TYR A 150 16.54 6.89 -3.63
C TYR A 150 15.14 6.52 -3.16
N GLY A 151 14.96 5.38 -2.48
CA GLY A 151 13.67 4.99 -1.90
C GLY A 151 13.10 6.04 -0.93
N LYS A 152 13.97 6.68 -0.14
CA LYS A 152 13.58 7.79 0.75
C LYS A 152 13.10 9.02 -0.01
N LEU A 153 13.73 9.39 -1.12
CA LEU A 153 13.30 10.51 -1.97
C LEU A 153 11.92 10.25 -2.57
N VAL A 154 11.70 9.05 -3.10
CA VAL A 154 10.39 8.63 -3.63
C VAL A 154 9.34 8.66 -2.52
N ALA A 155 9.62 8.07 -1.36
CA ALA A 155 8.70 8.08 -0.21
C ALA A 155 8.31 9.50 0.19
N GLY A 156 9.26 10.43 0.27
CA GLY A 156 8.98 11.82 0.61
C GLY A 156 8.02 12.49 -0.38
N SER A 157 8.18 12.23 -1.68
CA SER A 157 7.29 12.74 -2.72
C SER A 157 5.88 12.17 -2.60
N ILE A 158 5.74 10.86 -2.34
CA ILE A 158 4.44 10.21 -2.16
C ILE A 158 3.75 10.67 -0.88
N ILE A 159 4.47 10.83 0.22
CA ILE A 159 3.92 11.39 1.47
C ILE A 159 3.40 12.81 1.24
N ALA A 160 4.16 13.65 0.55
CA ALA A 160 3.73 15.01 0.22
C ALA A 160 2.51 15.05 -0.72
N TRP A 161 2.39 14.09 -1.64
CA TRP A 161 1.23 13.92 -2.49
C TRP A 161 0.00 13.43 -1.70
N ALA A 162 0.18 12.44 -0.81
CA ALA A 162 -0.86 11.93 0.07
C ALA A 162 -1.40 12.99 1.03
N ALA A 163 -0.53 13.87 1.53
CA ALA A 163 -0.94 14.96 2.42
C ALA A 163 -1.93 15.97 1.78
N LYS A 164 -2.09 15.93 0.46
CA LYS A 164 -3.00 16.81 -0.32
C LYS A 164 -4.28 16.11 -0.78
N ASP A 165 -4.61 14.95 -0.22
CA ASP A 165 -5.81 14.19 -0.61
C ASP A 165 -7.05 14.50 0.22
N HIS A 166 -6.96 15.48 1.12
CA HIS A 166 -8.02 15.93 2.03
C HIS A 166 -8.40 14.92 3.14
N TYR A 167 -7.66 13.80 3.30
CA TYR A 167 -7.96 12.83 4.35
C TYR A 167 -7.92 13.46 5.74
N LYS A 168 -6.92 14.31 6.02
CA LYS A 168 -6.78 14.98 7.32
C LYS A 168 -7.95 15.89 7.61
N GLU A 169 -8.43 16.63 6.61
CA GLU A 169 -9.55 17.55 6.73
C GLU A 169 -10.86 16.83 7.04
N THR A 170 -11.07 15.65 6.48
CA THR A 170 -12.29 14.86 6.75
C THR A 170 -12.39 14.43 8.21
N ARG A 171 -11.27 14.35 8.94
CA ARG A 171 -11.26 13.98 10.37
C ARG A 171 -11.91 15.05 11.27
N SER A 172 -11.94 16.30 10.84
CA SER A 172 -12.55 17.42 11.56
C SER A 172 -14.00 17.68 11.19
N LEU A 173 -14.53 17.01 10.17
CA LEU A 173 -15.92 17.19 9.74
C LEU A 173 -16.91 16.51 10.71
N SER A 174 -18.15 16.99 10.70
CA SER A 174 -19.22 16.46 11.54
C SER A 174 -19.46 14.97 11.24
N LYS A 175 -19.78 14.20 12.28
CA LYS A 175 -20.18 12.81 12.12
C LYS A 175 -21.51 12.74 11.36
N TYR A 176 -21.76 11.58 10.70
CA TYR A 176 -23.03 11.32 10.02
C TYR A 176 -24.20 11.45 11.00
N PRO A 177 -25.15 12.38 10.77
CA PRO A 177 -26.33 12.50 11.62
C PRO A 177 -27.32 11.37 11.27
N VAL A 178 -27.69 10.58 12.28
CA VAL A 178 -28.72 9.55 12.11
C VAL A 178 -30.08 10.23 12.20
N GLY A 179 -30.77 10.33 11.07
CA GLY A 179 -32.12 10.90 10.99
C GLY A 179 -33.22 9.97 11.58
N ASN A 180 -34.38 10.52 11.87
CA ASN A 180 -35.53 9.76 12.35
C ASN A 180 -36.43 9.23 11.23
N ASP A 181 -36.22 9.69 9.99
CA ASP A 181 -37.02 9.23 8.84
C ASP A 181 -36.71 7.76 8.51
N THR A 182 -37.67 7.09 7.86
CA THR A 182 -37.61 5.66 7.53
C THR A 182 -36.76 5.37 6.28
N THR A 183 -36.39 6.39 5.52
CA THR A 183 -35.68 6.26 4.24
C THR A 183 -34.18 6.45 4.39
N SER A 184 -33.73 7.08 5.49
CA SER A 184 -32.32 7.31 5.76
C SER A 184 -31.65 6.07 6.37
N TRP A 185 -30.40 5.89 6.02
CA TRP A 185 -29.56 4.84 6.61
C TRP A 185 -29.49 4.96 8.14
N LYS A 186 -29.62 3.84 8.82
CA LYS A 186 -29.50 3.71 10.28
C LYS A 186 -28.57 2.55 10.64
N PRO A 187 -27.85 2.64 11.78
CA PRO A 187 -27.12 1.50 12.30
C PRO A 187 -28.06 0.31 12.58
N THR A 188 -27.60 -0.89 12.28
CA THR A 188 -28.38 -2.13 12.44
C THR A 188 -27.83 -3.00 13.56
N PRO A 189 -28.68 -3.84 14.20
CA PRO A 189 -28.24 -4.85 15.15
C PRO A 189 -27.21 -5.81 14.52
N PRO A 190 -26.40 -6.51 15.32
CA PRO A 190 -26.32 -6.45 16.78
C PRO A 190 -25.47 -5.32 17.31
N ALA A 191 -24.50 -4.82 16.54
CA ALA A 191 -23.45 -3.93 17.04
C ALA A 191 -23.79 -2.43 16.92
N TYR A 192 -24.81 -2.06 16.12
CA TYR A 192 -25.17 -0.66 15.84
C TYR A 192 -23.95 0.20 15.46
N ILE A 193 -23.11 -0.33 14.57
CA ILE A 193 -21.86 0.34 14.13
C ILE A 193 -22.23 1.67 13.46
N LYS A 194 -21.53 2.73 13.89
CA LYS A 194 -21.70 4.07 13.31
C LYS A 194 -21.26 4.09 11.85
N ALA A 195 -21.75 5.09 11.09
CA ALA A 195 -21.32 5.30 9.72
C ALA A 195 -19.79 5.37 9.61
N ILE A 196 -19.24 4.54 8.73
CA ILE A 196 -17.79 4.45 8.49
C ILE A 196 -17.46 5.44 7.38
N GLU A 197 -16.51 6.33 7.63
CA GLU A 197 -15.97 7.28 6.65
C GLU A 197 -17.04 8.05 5.84
N PRO A 198 -17.96 8.78 6.49
CA PRO A 198 -19.09 9.42 5.82
C PRO A 198 -18.69 10.54 4.83
N HIS A 199 -17.43 10.98 4.89
CA HIS A 199 -16.86 12.02 4.03
C HIS A 199 -15.83 11.47 3.04
N TRP A 200 -15.87 10.16 2.75
CA TRP A 200 -14.91 9.51 1.84
C TRP A 200 -14.97 10.09 0.42
N ASP A 201 -16.13 10.61 0.03
CA ASP A 201 -16.35 11.31 -1.25
C ASP A 201 -15.59 12.63 -1.40
N LYS A 202 -15.04 13.17 -0.30
CA LYS A 202 -14.25 14.41 -0.29
C LYS A 202 -12.77 14.18 -0.57
N LEU A 203 -12.31 12.92 -0.53
CA LEU A 203 -10.93 12.62 -0.84
C LEU A 203 -10.66 12.76 -2.34
N ARG A 204 -9.45 13.19 -2.67
CA ARG A 204 -8.99 13.19 -4.06
C ARG A 204 -8.97 11.75 -4.61
N PRO A 205 -9.74 11.45 -5.67
CA PRO A 205 -9.65 10.15 -6.34
C PRO A 205 -8.29 9.95 -7.00
N PHE A 206 -7.90 8.70 -7.25
CA PHE A 206 -6.67 8.39 -7.98
C PHE A 206 -6.83 8.52 -9.50
N LEU A 207 -7.95 8.03 -10.06
CA LEU A 207 -8.17 7.89 -11.50
C LEU A 207 -9.51 8.45 -11.96
N ILE A 208 -10.58 8.23 -11.17
CA ILE A 208 -11.91 8.72 -11.53
C ILE A 208 -12.00 10.23 -11.28
N ASP A 209 -12.78 10.95 -12.10
CA ASP A 209 -12.90 12.42 -12.01
C ASP A 209 -13.55 12.87 -10.70
N SER A 210 -14.49 12.08 -10.22
CA SER A 210 -15.19 12.32 -8.95
C SER A 210 -15.83 11.04 -8.43
N ALA A 211 -16.19 11.02 -7.14
CA ALA A 211 -16.95 9.93 -6.54
C ALA A 211 -18.32 9.71 -7.21
N GLN A 212 -18.82 10.69 -7.97
CA GLN A 212 -20.10 10.64 -8.65
C GLN A 212 -20.03 10.09 -10.09
N GLN A 213 -18.83 9.90 -10.65
CA GLN A 213 -18.64 9.51 -12.05
C GLN A 213 -19.38 8.23 -12.43
N PHE A 214 -19.44 7.26 -11.54
CA PHE A 214 -20.13 5.98 -11.75
C PHE A 214 -21.31 5.80 -10.81
N LYS A 215 -22.02 6.89 -10.50
CA LYS A 215 -23.19 6.83 -9.63
C LYS A 215 -24.25 5.91 -10.26
N PRO A 216 -24.74 4.89 -9.53
CA PRO A 216 -25.80 4.01 -10.00
C PRO A 216 -27.13 4.74 -10.12
N LEU A 217 -28.09 4.13 -10.81
CA LEU A 217 -29.46 4.60 -10.80
C LEU A 217 -30.00 4.64 -9.36
N PRO A 218 -30.91 5.57 -9.05
CA PRO A 218 -31.54 5.61 -7.74
C PRO A 218 -32.22 4.27 -7.40
N PRO A 219 -32.24 3.86 -6.13
CA PRO A 219 -32.98 2.68 -5.71
C PRO A 219 -34.47 2.89 -5.93
N THR A 220 -35.25 1.79 -5.96
CA THR A 220 -36.69 1.81 -5.98
C THR A 220 -37.25 2.69 -4.86
N THR A 221 -38.24 3.52 -5.17
CA THR A 221 -38.85 4.42 -4.19
C THR A 221 -39.37 3.64 -2.99
N PHE A 222 -38.98 4.07 -1.80
CA PHE A 222 -39.41 3.44 -0.55
C PHE A 222 -40.93 3.42 -0.44
N SER A 223 -41.52 2.25 -0.14
CA SER A 223 -42.92 2.08 0.18
C SER A 223 -43.13 0.82 1.04
N ALA A 224 -43.92 0.95 2.09
CA ALA A 224 -44.35 -0.18 2.93
C ALA A 224 -45.57 -0.91 2.36
N ASP A 225 -46.16 -0.43 1.26
CA ASP A 225 -47.27 -1.10 0.60
C ASP A 225 -46.83 -2.45 0.02
N LYS A 226 -47.51 -3.52 0.36
CA LYS A 226 -47.22 -4.90 -0.08
C LYS A 226 -47.30 -5.08 -1.60
N GLY A 227 -48.06 -4.22 -2.30
CA GLY A 227 -48.12 -4.21 -3.76
C GLY A 227 -46.98 -3.50 -4.45
N SER A 228 -46.19 -2.68 -3.71
CA SER A 228 -45.12 -1.88 -4.25
C SER A 228 -43.94 -2.72 -4.73
N GLN A 229 -43.16 -2.20 -5.67
CA GLN A 229 -41.95 -2.81 -6.15
C GLN A 229 -40.89 -2.93 -5.01
N PHE A 230 -40.74 -1.88 -4.19
CA PHE A 230 -39.83 -1.88 -3.07
C PHE A 230 -40.11 -3.04 -2.07
N TYR A 231 -41.40 -3.23 -1.70
CA TYR A 231 -41.78 -4.32 -0.79
C TYR A 231 -41.48 -5.69 -1.39
N LYS A 232 -41.76 -5.89 -2.69
CA LYS A 232 -41.46 -7.14 -3.39
C LYS A 232 -39.96 -7.46 -3.40
N GLU A 233 -39.12 -6.47 -3.69
CA GLU A 233 -37.67 -6.60 -3.69
C GLU A 233 -37.13 -6.92 -2.29
N ALA A 234 -37.57 -6.18 -1.26
CA ALA A 234 -37.17 -6.42 0.11
C ALA A 234 -37.61 -7.82 0.61
N LYS A 235 -38.85 -8.23 0.22
CA LYS A 235 -39.35 -9.57 0.56
C LYS A 235 -38.54 -10.67 -0.14
N ALA A 236 -38.15 -10.49 -1.39
CA ALA A 236 -37.33 -11.46 -2.11
C ALA A 236 -35.97 -11.68 -1.43
N VAL A 237 -35.32 -10.63 -0.92
CA VAL A 237 -34.08 -10.76 -0.15
C VAL A 237 -34.30 -11.52 1.16
N MET A 238 -35.38 -11.22 1.87
CA MET A 238 -35.76 -11.92 3.09
C MET A 238 -36.02 -13.42 2.83
N ASP A 239 -36.81 -13.73 1.79
CA ASP A 239 -37.18 -15.10 1.43
C ASP A 239 -35.93 -15.91 1.01
N ALA A 240 -35.02 -15.29 0.26
CA ALA A 240 -33.74 -15.91 -0.09
C ALA A 240 -32.91 -16.25 1.17
N GLY A 241 -32.83 -15.30 2.11
CA GLY A 241 -32.13 -15.54 3.38
C GLY A 241 -32.73 -16.68 4.21
N LEU A 242 -34.06 -16.79 4.22
CA LEU A 242 -34.79 -17.86 4.93
C LEU A 242 -34.68 -19.24 4.25
N SER A 243 -34.36 -19.27 2.96
CA SER A 243 -34.19 -20.51 2.19
C SER A 243 -32.78 -21.09 2.23
N LEU A 244 -31.82 -20.40 2.83
CA LEU A 244 -30.44 -20.89 2.96
C LEU A 244 -30.41 -22.12 3.89
N THR A 245 -29.76 -23.18 3.42
CA THR A 245 -29.46 -24.36 4.20
C THR A 245 -28.03 -24.25 4.75
N PRO A 246 -27.73 -24.74 5.97
CA PRO A 246 -26.34 -24.92 6.40
C PRO A 246 -25.62 -25.85 5.42
N GLU A 247 -24.47 -25.44 4.88
CA GLU A 247 -23.55 -26.36 4.19
C GLU A 247 -22.81 -27.23 5.20
#